data_bb368dcbeef9b9473788fc1e81f2f983
#
_entry.id   bb368dcbeef9b9473788fc1e81f2f983
#
_cell.length_a   1.000
_cell.length_b   1.000
_cell.length_c   1.000
_cell.angle_alpha   90.00
_cell.angle_beta   90.00
_cell.angle_gamma   90.00
#
_symmetry.space_group_name_H-M   'P 1'
#
loop_
_entity.id
_entity.type
_entity.pdbx_description
1 polymer ?
#
loop_
_entity_poly.entity_id
_entity_poly.type
_entity_poly.pdbx_seq_one_letter_code
_entity_poly.pdbx_strand_id
1 'polypeptide(L)'
;MKWISVVVLMFVAGSADAQVMQNKPQWGTIKVPQLKCWECEQRLNQYLTREKGPNTDAGIVQWKTDLRNGVLKIQYIPDRITLDYIRTAVANAGFDADSVTAEETTYKRLPPACKKASDSAGFGPFKFCNIDPADRPKD
;
A
#
# COMPACT_ATOMS: atom_id res chain seq x y z
N MET A 1 -51.41 -57.42 9.30
CA MET A 1 -51.24 -56.06 8.76
C MET A 1 -50.00 -55.45 9.37
N LYS A 2 -48.93 -55.42 8.58
CA LYS A 2 -47.63 -54.90 9.05
C LYS A 2 -47.48 -53.47 8.55
N TRP A 3 -47.48 -52.55 9.48
CA TRP A 3 -47.22 -51.12 9.19
C TRP A 3 -45.69 -50.92 9.18
N ILE A 4 -45.16 -50.66 8.00
CA ILE A 4 -43.76 -50.33 7.82
C ILE A 4 -43.70 -48.82 7.88
N SER A 5 -43.23 -48.30 9.01
CA SER A 5 -42.90 -46.87 9.14
C SER A 5 -41.57 -46.58 8.46
N VAL A 6 -41.65 -45.97 7.29
CA VAL A 6 -40.46 -45.46 6.62
C VAL A 6 -40.08 -44.12 7.25
N VAL A 7 -39.07 -44.16 8.08
CA VAL A 7 -38.43 -42.93 8.60
C VAL A 7 -37.50 -42.42 7.50
N VAL A 8 -37.97 -41.39 6.79
CA VAL A 8 -37.11 -40.63 5.87
C VAL A 8 -36.21 -39.73 6.70
N LEU A 9 -34.99 -40.17 6.89
CA LEU A 9 -33.93 -39.30 7.44
C LEU A 9 -33.54 -38.29 6.35
N MET A 10 -34.03 -37.07 6.47
CA MET A 10 -33.52 -35.93 5.69
C MET A 10 -32.13 -35.56 6.19
N PHE A 11 -31.11 -36.01 5.48
CA PHE A 11 -29.77 -35.45 5.57
C PHE A 11 -29.80 -34.03 5.01
N VAL A 12 -29.89 -33.06 5.87
CA VAL A 12 -29.55 -31.70 5.53
C VAL A 12 -28.04 -31.64 5.43
N ALA A 13 -27.54 -31.82 4.21
CA ALA A 13 -26.15 -31.51 3.89
C ALA A 13 -25.97 -30.00 3.98
N GLY A 14 -25.59 -29.52 5.17
CA GLY A 14 -25.11 -28.15 5.33
C GLY A 14 -23.85 -27.99 4.49
N SER A 15 -23.97 -27.24 3.40
CA SER A 15 -22.83 -26.78 2.65
C SER A 15 -22.00 -25.87 3.59
N ALA A 16 -20.98 -26.44 4.23
CA ALA A 16 -19.95 -25.64 4.84
C ALA A 16 -19.21 -24.97 3.68
N ASP A 17 -19.58 -23.74 3.38
CA ASP A 17 -18.74 -22.86 2.57
C ASP A 17 -17.42 -22.69 3.33
N ALA A 18 -16.48 -23.57 3.02
CA ALA A 18 -15.11 -23.40 3.42
C ALA A 18 -14.66 -22.07 2.79
N GLN A 19 -14.56 -21.02 3.60
CA GLN A 19 -13.96 -19.77 3.20
C GLN A 19 -12.52 -20.09 2.82
N VAL A 20 -12.33 -20.32 1.52
CA VAL A 20 -10.99 -20.48 0.95
C VAL A 20 -10.27 -19.17 1.18
N MET A 21 -9.30 -19.17 2.10
CA MET A 21 -8.40 -18.05 2.31
C MET A 21 -7.89 -17.59 0.94
N GLN A 22 -8.30 -16.38 0.55
CA GLN A 22 -7.91 -15.84 -0.75
C GLN A 22 -6.45 -15.37 -0.69
N ASN A 23 -5.54 -16.30 -0.84
CA ASN A 23 -4.10 -15.99 -0.98
C ASN A 23 -3.75 -15.27 -2.30
N LYS A 24 -4.76 -14.83 -3.06
CA LYS A 24 -4.54 -14.12 -4.32
C LYS A 24 -4.17 -12.67 -4.07
N PRO A 25 -3.01 -12.21 -4.56
CA PRO A 25 -2.64 -10.81 -4.47
C PRO A 25 -3.67 -9.92 -5.18
N GLN A 26 -4.03 -8.82 -4.55
CA GLN A 26 -4.93 -7.79 -5.10
C GLN A 26 -4.17 -6.48 -5.30
N TRP A 27 -4.62 -5.68 -6.26
CA TRP A 27 -4.11 -4.33 -6.47
C TRP A 27 -4.97 -3.31 -5.73
N GLY A 28 -4.33 -2.47 -4.93
CA GLY A 28 -4.92 -1.28 -4.33
C GLY A 28 -4.31 -0.02 -4.92
N THR A 29 -5.04 1.08 -4.82
CA THR A 29 -4.60 2.39 -5.27
C THR A 29 -4.73 3.37 -4.11
N ILE A 30 -3.67 4.13 -3.85
CA ILE A 30 -3.59 5.14 -2.79
C ILE A 30 -3.14 6.46 -3.41
N LYS A 31 -3.87 7.54 -3.16
CA LYS A 31 -3.44 8.88 -3.55
C LYS A 31 -2.41 9.40 -2.56
N VAL A 32 -1.26 9.81 -3.09
CA VAL A 32 -0.13 10.37 -2.33
C VAL A 32 0.27 11.70 -2.96
N PRO A 33 -0.39 12.81 -2.59
CA PRO A 33 -0.23 14.09 -3.29
C PRO A 33 1.19 14.65 -3.29
N GLN A 34 2.00 14.30 -2.28
CA GLN A 34 3.40 14.72 -2.18
C GLN A 34 4.35 13.91 -3.06
N LEU A 35 3.88 12.84 -3.69
CA LEU A 35 4.67 11.99 -4.57
C LEU A 35 4.80 12.64 -5.95
N LYS A 36 5.69 13.61 -6.08
CA LYS A 36 5.80 14.48 -7.27
C LYS A 36 7.04 14.22 -8.12
N CYS A 37 8.09 13.66 -7.55
CA CYS A 37 9.36 13.51 -8.21
C CYS A 37 10.15 12.30 -7.69
N TRP A 38 11.24 11.99 -8.36
CA TRP A 38 12.07 10.83 -8.06
C TRP A 38 12.56 10.79 -6.61
N GLU A 39 13.00 11.91 -6.04
CA GLU A 39 13.49 11.93 -4.65
C GLU A 39 12.41 11.50 -3.66
N CYS A 40 11.17 11.96 -3.87
CA CYS A 40 10.03 11.57 -3.03
C CYS A 40 9.69 10.09 -3.20
N GLU A 41 9.76 9.61 -4.44
CA GLU A 41 9.59 8.19 -4.74
C GLU A 41 10.62 7.32 -4.02
N GLN A 42 11.90 7.71 -4.03
CA GLN A 42 12.96 6.97 -3.35
C GLN A 42 12.73 6.90 -1.83
N ARG A 43 12.29 7.99 -1.22
CA ARG A 43 11.96 8.01 0.22
C ARG A 43 10.83 7.04 0.56
N LEU A 44 9.78 7.06 -0.25
CA LEU A 44 8.66 6.13 -0.08
C LEU A 44 9.08 4.67 -0.34
N ASN A 45 9.85 4.43 -1.40
CA ASN A 45 10.36 3.11 -1.75
C ASN A 45 11.22 2.51 -0.63
N GLN A 46 12.14 3.28 -0.04
CA GLN A 46 12.95 2.84 1.08
C GLN A 46 12.10 2.41 2.28
N TYR A 47 11.04 3.15 2.57
CA TYR A 47 10.12 2.82 3.65
C TYR A 47 9.33 1.54 3.34
N LEU A 48 8.70 1.47 2.17
CA LEU A 48 7.90 0.30 1.77
C LEU A 48 8.75 -0.97 1.64
N THR A 49 10.02 -0.85 1.23
CA THR A 49 10.95 -1.98 1.18
C THR A 49 11.21 -2.55 2.57
N ARG A 50 11.34 -1.69 3.58
CA ARG A 50 11.47 -2.14 4.98
C ARG A 50 10.20 -2.78 5.51
N GLU A 51 9.04 -2.20 5.19
CA GLU A 51 7.74 -2.76 5.55
C GLU A 51 7.47 -4.12 4.90
N LYS A 52 7.87 -4.27 3.64
CA LYS A 52 7.76 -5.55 2.93
C LYS A 52 8.65 -6.63 3.55
N GLY A 53 9.84 -6.24 4.04
CA GLY A 53 10.84 -7.17 4.54
C GLY A 53 11.48 -8.03 3.45
N PRO A 54 12.33 -8.99 3.81
CA PRO A 54 13.05 -9.85 2.87
C PRO A 54 12.12 -10.82 2.12
N ASN A 55 10.98 -11.15 2.71
CA ASN A 55 9.99 -12.06 2.14
C ASN A 55 8.65 -11.33 1.99
N THR A 56 7.75 -11.88 1.15
CA THR A 56 6.37 -11.37 1.01
C THR A 56 5.47 -11.73 2.20
N ASP A 57 6.05 -12.18 3.32
CA ASP A 57 5.31 -12.61 4.51
C ASP A 57 4.54 -11.47 5.18
N ALA A 58 5.03 -10.24 5.03
CA ALA A 58 4.31 -9.04 5.48
C ALA A 58 3.03 -8.74 4.67
N GLY A 59 2.82 -9.41 3.54
CA GLY A 59 1.62 -9.26 2.71
C GLY A 59 1.76 -8.25 1.57
N ILE A 60 2.82 -7.46 1.52
CA ILE A 60 3.14 -6.56 0.40
C ILE A 60 3.92 -7.36 -0.66
N VAL A 61 3.42 -7.38 -1.89
CA VAL A 61 4.05 -8.11 -3.00
C VAL A 61 4.95 -7.20 -3.81
N GLN A 62 4.39 -6.14 -4.37
CA GLN A 62 5.08 -5.15 -5.18
C GLN A 62 4.27 -3.85 -5.27
N TRP A 63 4.90 -2.79 -5.74
CA TRP A 63 4.21 -1.52 -5.99
C TRP A 63 4.78 -0.81 -7.20
N LYS A 64 4.01 0.14 -7.70
CA LYS A 64 4.37 1.07 -8.78
C LYS A 64 3.89 2.47 -8.39
N THR A 65 4.67 3.46 -8.73
CA THR A 65 4.35 4.86 -8.51
C THR A 65 3.98 5.55 -9.81
N ASP A 66 3.02 6.43 -9.77
CA ASP A 66 2.69 7.35 -10.84
C ASP A 66 2.94 8.78 -10.34
N LEU A 67 4.12 9.30 -10.65
CA LEU A 67 4.56 10.61 -10.17
C LEU A 67 3.77 11.77 -10.79
N ARG A 68 3.20 11.55 -12.00
CA ARG A 68 2.38 12.57 -12.68
C ARG A 68 1.08 12.82 -11.94
N ASN A 69 0.47 11.75 -11.46
CA ASN A 69 -0.84 11.80 -10.81
C ASN A 69 -0.74 11.71 -9.27
N GLY A 70 0.47 11.53 -8.71
CA GLY A 70 0.66 11.35 -7.28
C GLY A 70 -0.07 10.12 -6.73
N VAL A 71 0.11 8.98 -7.39
CA VAL A 71 -0.60 7.75 -7.08
C VAL A 71 0.39 6.60 -6.83
N LEU A 72 0.15 5.87 -5.76
CA LEU A 72 0.79 4.60 -5.44
C LEU A 72 -0.17 3.46 -5.78
N LYS A 73 0.23 2.58 -6.69
CA LYS A 73 -0.44 1.29 -6.94
C LYS A 73 0.34 0.20 -6.24
N ILE A 74 -0.31 -0.53 -5.34
CA ILE A 74 0.33 -1.54 -4.52
C ILE A 74 -0.41 -2.87 -4.63
N GLN A 75 0.35 -3.93 -4.82
CA GLN A 75 -0.16 -5.29 -4.82
C GLN A 75 0.10 -5.92 -3.45
N TYR A 76 -0.94 -6.46 -2.84
CA TYR A 76 -0.90 -7.00 -1.50
C TYR A 76 -1.79 -8.24 -1.37
N ILE A 77 -1.56 -9.02 -0.33
CA ILE A 77 -2.33 -10.23 0.00
C ILE A 77 -3.34 -9.86 1.11
N PRO A 78 -4.66 -9.80 0.81
CA PRO A 78 -5.67 -9.30 1.74
C PRO A 78 -5.76 -10.06 3.07
N ASP A 79 -5.44 -11.35 3.04
CA ASP A 79 -5.45 -12.19 4.25
C ASP A 79 -4.31 -11.89 5.23
N ARG A 80 -3.29 -11.14 4.77
CA ARG A 80 -2.10 -10.79 5.56
C ARG A 80 -2.06 -9.33 5.96
N ILE A 81 -2.52 -8.46 5.08
CA ILE A 81 -2.44 -7.01 5.27
C ILE A 81 -3.65 -6.33 4.61
N THR A 82 -4.19 -5.31 5.24
CA THR A 82 -5.28 -4.51 4.69
C THR A 82 -4.76 -3.28 3.97
N LEU A 83 -5.56 -2.75 3.04
CA LEU A 83 -5.21 -1.49 2.36
C LEU A 83 -5.14 -0.31 3.34
N ASP A 84 -5.94 -0.33 4.42
CA ASP A 84 -5.90 0.69 5.47
C ASP A 84 -4.59 0.65 6.27
N TYR A 85 -4.07 -0.54 6.53
CA TYR A 85 -2.73 -0.67 7.14
C TYR A 85 -1.65 -0.09 6.21
N ILE A 86 -1.75 -0.34 4.90
CA ILE A 86 -0.81 0.21 3.92
C ILE A 86 -0.90 1.73 3.87
N ARG A 87 -2.11 2.32 3.94
CA ARG A 87 -2.28 3.78 4.07
C ARG A 87 -1.59 4.33 5.31
N THR A 88 -1.74 3.65 6.43
CA THR A 88 -1.05 4.00 7.67
C THR A 88 0.47 3.88 7.53
N ALA A 89 0.97 2.85 6.87
CA ALA A 89 2.41 2.71 6.60
C ALA A 89 2.94 3.86 5.73
N VAL A 90 2.21 4.26 4.69
CA VAL A 90 2.56 5.43 3.86
C VAL A 90 2.54 6.72 4.68
N ALA A 91 1.56 6.88 5.57
CA ALA A 91 1.48 8.02 6.48
C ALA A 91 2.66 8.06 7.47
N ASN A 92 3.08 6.92 7.98
CA ASN A 92 4.27 6.79 8.83
C ASN A 92 5.59 7.07 8.08
N ALA A 93 5.59 6.90 6.77
CA ALA A 93 6.70 7.33 5.92
C ALA A 93 6.79 8.86 5.73
N GLY A 94 5.78 9.60 6.18
CA GLY A 94 5.69 11.05 6.10
C GLY A 94 4.87 11.58 4.93
N PHE A 95 4.11 10.73 4.24
CA PHE A 95 3.28 11.11 3.09
C PHE A 95 1.80 10.99 3.43
N ASP A 96 0.99 11.93 2.97
CA ASP A 96 -0.47 11.77 3.07
C ASP A 96 -0.91 10.58 2.17
N ALA A 97 -1.80 9.77 2.70
CA ALA A 97 -2.31 8.58 2.01
C ALA A 97 -3.84 8.60 1.98
N ASP A 98 -4.43 8.97 0.85
CA ASP A 98 -5.87 9.24 0.72
C ASP A 98 -6.34 10.24 1.79
N SER A 99 -7.13 9.78 2.76
CA SER A 99 -7.62 10.58 3.89
C SER A 99 -6.73 10.52 5.14
N VAL A 100 -5.70 9.67 5.15
CA VAL A 100 -4.79 9.51 6.28
C VAL A 100 -3.68 10.55 6.18
N THR A 101 -3.58 11.41 7.20
CA THR A 101 -2.56 12.46 7.26
C THR A 101 -1.20 11.86 7.62
N ALA A 102 -0.14 12.39 7.00
CA ALA A 102 1.24 12.02 7.30
C ALA A 102 1.58 12.16 8.79
N GLU A 103 2.41 11.25 9.29
CA GLU A 103 2.96 11.36 10.64
C GLU A 103 3.89 12.59 10.73
N GLU A 104 3.68 13.43 11.72
CA GLU A 104 4.28 14.76 11.81
C GLU A 104 5.81 14.73 11.89
N THR A 105 6.37 13.82 12.67
CA THR A 105 7.82 13.73 12.89
C THR A 105 8.55 13.31 11.62
N THR A 106 8.04 12.31 10.92
CA THR A 106 8.59 11.84 9.64
C THR A 106 8.36 12.84 8.52
N TYR A 107 7.20 13.47 8.49
CA TYR A 107 6.92 14.56 7.55
C TYR A 107 7.92 15.71 7.66
N LYS A 108 8.24 16.14 8.88
CA LYS A 108 9.24 17.20 9.12
C LYS A 108 10.64 16.84 8.59
N ARG A 109 10.98 15.55 8.56
CA ARG A 109 12.26 15.05 8.05
C ARG A 109 12.31 14.87 6.54
N LEU A 110 11.17 14.99 5.85
CA LEU A 110 11.15 14.91 4.40
C LEU A 110 11.94 16.05 3.77
N PRO A 111 12.57 15.83 2.61
CA PRO A 111 13.13 16.91 1.81
C PRO A 111 12.06 17.96 1.48
N PRO A 112 12.41 19.24 1.37
CA PRO A 112 11.45 20.31 1.04
C PRO A 112 10.64 20.01 -0.22
N ALA A 113 11.23 19.36 -1.21
CA ALA A 113 10.58 18.97 -2.45
C ALA A 113 9.40 17.98 -2.24
N CYS A 114 9.43 17.20 -1.16
CA CYS A 114 8.42 16.21 -0.83
C CYS A 114 7.38 16.69 0.18
N LYS A 115 7.48 17.95 0.61
CA LYS A 115 6.51 18.57 1.50
C LYS A 115 5.35 19.18 0.71
N LYS A 116 4.29 19.55 1.42
CA LYS A 116 3.17 20.30 0.84
C LYS A 116 3.67 21.63 0.28
N ALA A 117 3.00 22.13 -0.75
CA ALA A 117 3.39 23.38 -1.38
C ALA A 117 3.45 24.56 -0.41
N SER A 118 2.56 24.59 0.59
CA SER A 118 2.57 25.60 1.67
C SER A 118 3.84 25.57 2.51
N ASP A 119 4.39 24.38 2.75
CA ASP A 119 5.53 24.17 3.66
C ASP A 119 6.87 24.23 2.94
N SER A 120 6.83 24.14 1.60
CA SER A 120 8.01 24.28 0.74
C SER A 120 8.18 25.67 0.13
N ALA A 121 7.28 26.60 0.43
CA ALA A 121 7.36 27.99 -0.04
C ALA A 121 8.65 28.66 0.48
N GLY A 122 9.45 29.20 -0.44
CA GLY A 122 10.73 29.84 -0.12
C GLY A 122 11.97 28.96 -0.28
N PHE A 123 11.82 27.67 -0.52
CA PHE A 123 12.92 26.82 -0.94
C PHE A 123 13.07 26.95 -2.47
N GLY A 124 14.28 27.25 -2.93
CA GLY A 124 14.59 27.40 -4.35
C GLY A 124 14.40 26.13 -5.19
N PRO A 125 14.77 26.13 -6.46
CA PRO A 125 14.58 24.98 -7.34
C PRO A 125 15.25 23.74 -6.76
N PHE A 126 14.46 22.66 -6.64
CA PHE A 126 14.90 21.39 -6.03
C PHE A 126 15.78 20.63 -7.01
N LYS A 127 17.09 20.79 -6.86
CA LYS A 127 18.11 20.26 -7.76
C LYS A 127 18.02 18.73 -7.99
N PHE A 128 17.54 17.99 -6.99
CA PHE A 128 17.52 16.52 -7.03
C PHE A 128 16.12 15.93 -7.21
N CYS A 129 15.10 16.77 -7.31
CA CYS A 129 13.72 16.28 -7.37
C CYS A 129 13.43 15.47 -8.65
N ASN A 130 13.99 15.91 -9.78
CA ASN A 130 13.86 15.25 -11.08
C ASN A 130 15.25 14.98 -11.69
N ILE A 131 15.93 13.96 -11.15
CA ILE A 131 17.19 13.51 -11.74
C ILE A 131 16.89 12.76 -13.03
N ASP A 132 17.67 13.06 -14.08
CA ASP A 132 17.61 12.33 -15.35
C ASP A 132 17.73 10.82 -15.08
N PRO A 133 16.90 9.97 -15.72
CA PRO A 133 16.99 8.52 -15.56
C PRO A 133 18.38 7.94 -15.78
N ALA A 134 19.21 8.57 -16.63
CA ALA A 134 20.59 8.17 -16.90
C ALA A 134 21.53 8.40 -15.69
N ASP A 135 21.24 9.42 -14.88
CA ASP A 135 22.07 9.83 -13.73
C ASP A 135 21.60 9.24 -12.40
N ARG A 136 20.52 8.44 -12.42
CA ARG A 136 20.00 7.78 -11.22
C ARG A 136 20.94 6.68 -10.76
N PRO A 137 21.22 6.57 -9.45
CA PRO A 137 21.97 5.43 -8.93
C PRO A 137 21.26 4.12 -9.32
N LYS A 138 22.00 3.18 -9.82
CA LYS A 138 21.51 1.81 -10.08
C LYS A 138 21.66 1.03 -8.77
N ASP A 139 20.56 0.53 -8.24
CA ASP A 139 20.53 -0.37 -7.09
C ASP A 139 21.25 -1.69 -7.40
#